data_e61eb5a038ad86ded54857cdb183f201
#
_entry.id   e61eb5a038ad86ded54857cdb183f201
#
_cell.length_a   1.000
_cell.length_b   1.000
_cell.length_c   1.000
_cell.angle_alpha   90.00
_cell.angle_beta   90.00
_cell.angle_gamma   90.00
#
_symmetry.space_group_name_H-M   'P 1'
#
loop_
_entity.id
_entity.type
_entity.pdbx_description
1 polymer ?
#
loop_
_entity_poly.entity_id
_entity_poly.type
_entity_poly.pdbx_seq_one_letter_code
_entity_poly.pdbx_strand_id
1 'polypeptide(L)'
;GVYVVVDASDGQVSLANNNSYLGTTQIASGTLMVSDNSQLGDTHYNRQVIFTDNQQESVMEITSDVDTRSDAAGHGRDIEMRADGEVAVDAGVDTQWGALMADSSGQHQDEGSTLTKTGAGTLELTASGTTQSAVRVEEGTLKGDVADILPYASSLWVGDGATFVTGA
;
A
#
# COMPACT_ATOMS: atom_id res chain seq x y z
N GLY A 1 11.44 -2.27 17.64
CA GLY A 1 10.12 -1.74 18.00
C GLY A 1 9.05 -2.81 17.88
N VAL A 2 7.90 -2.58 18.50
CA VAL A 2 6.74 -3.48 18.33
C VAL A 2 6.20 -3.27 16.91
N TYR A 3 5.95 -4.33 16.20
CA TYR A 3 5.28 -4.36 14.90
C TYR A 3 3.95 -5.13 15.02
N VAL A 4 3.04 -4.89 14.10
CA VAL A 4 1.75 -5.57 14.02
C VAL A 4 1.78 -6.51 12.83
N VAL A 5 1.33 -7.75 13.01
CA VAL A 5 1.12 -8.72 11.93
C VAL A 5 -0.37 -9.04 11.85
N VAL A 6 -0.93 -8.86 10.66
CA VAL A 6 -2.26 -9.33 10.30
C VAL A 6 -2.10 -10.69 9.61
N ASP A 7 -2.57 -11.73 10.28
CA ASP A 7 -2.58 -13.11 9.81
C ASP A 7 -3.95 -13.70 10.14
N ALA A 8 -4.92 -13.40 9.29
CA ALA A 8 -6.33 -13.61 9.57
C ALA A 8 -7.00 -14.60 8.60
N SER A 9 -6.22 -15.26 7.75
CA SER A 9 -6.74 -16.13 6.68
C SER A 9 -7.78 -15.39 5.83
N ASP A 10 -9.06 -15.78 5.87
CA ASP A 10 -10.15 -15.08 5.16
C ASP A 10 -10.86 -14.01 6.02
N GLY A 11 -10.29 -13.68 7.18
CA GLY A 11 -10.87 -12.72 8.12
C GLY A 11 -10.52 -11.28 7.83
N GLN A 12 -11.24 -10.39 8.50
CA GLN A 12 -11.00 -8.95 8.46
C GLN A 12 -10.51 -8.45 9.81
N VAL A 13 -9.54 -7.55 9.79
CA VAL A 13 -8.98 -6.91 10.97
C VAL A 13 -9.12 -5.39 10.83
N SER A 14 -9.63 -4.74 11.85
CA SER A 14 -9.63 -3.28 11.99
C SER A 14 -8.90 -2.92 13.29
N LEU A 15 -7.90 -2.06 13.19
CA LEU A 15 -7.18 -1.56 14.35
C LEU A 15 -7.88 -0.31 14.88
N ALA A 16 -7.90 -0.16 16.22
CA ALA A 16 -8.40 1.08 16.82
C ALA A 16 -7.50 2.27 16.43
N ASN A 17 -8.03 3.49 16.47
CA ASN A 17 -7.27 4.71 16.24
C ASN A 17 -6.30 5.01 17.40
N ASN A 18 -5.34 5.90 17.16
CA ASN A 18 -4.35 6.37 18.11
C ASN A 18 -3.42 5.27 18.65
N ASN A 19 -3.00 4.37 17.80
CA ASN A 19 -1.94 3.42 18.11
C ASN A 19 -0.58 4.13 18.14
N SER A 20 0.29 3.72 19.05
CA SER A 20 1.60 4.33 19.27
C SER A 20 2.78 3.37 19.03
N TYR A 21 2.55 2.24 18.39
CA TYR A 21 3.65 1.32 18.08
C TYR A 21 4.57 1.94 17.01
N LEU A 22 5.87 1.69 17.16
CA LEU A 22 6.90 2.29 16.33
C LEU A 22 7.40 1.37 15.19
N GLY A 23 6.85 0.18 15.09
CA GLY A 23 7.21 -0.78 14.05
C GLY A 23 6.34 -0.66 12.81
N THR A 24 6.57 -1.56 11.88
CA THR A 24 5.79 -1.71 10.65
C THR A 24 4.48 -2.45 10.90
N THR A 25 3.52 -2.29 9.99
CA THR A 25 2.33 -3.14 9.91
C THR A 25 2.54 -4.14 8.78
N GLN A 26 2.44 -5.43 9.08
CA GLN A 26 2.62 -6.50 8.10
C GLN A 26 1.29 -7.19 7.83
N ILE A 27 1.01 -7.48 6.57
CA ILE A 27 -0.17 -8.23 6.15
C ILE A 27 0.34 -9.55 5.56
N ALA A 28 0.15 -10.63 6.29
CA ALA A 28 0.51 -11.97 5.87
C ALA A 28 -0.68 -12.70 5.26
N SER A 29 -1.89 -12.47 5.77
CA SER A 29 -3.11 -13.03 5.21
C SER A 29 -4.35 -12.26 5.68
N GLY A 30 -5.45 -12.36 4.93
CA GLY A 30 -6.71 -11.71 5.22
C GLY A 30 -6.72 -10.22 4.89
N THR A 31 -7.72 -9.50 5.38
CA THR A 31 -7.95 -8.10 5.07
C THR A 31 -7.66 -7.19 6.27
N LEU A 32 -6.76 -6.25 6.10
CA LEU A 32 -6.61 -5.11 7.01
C LEU A 32 -7.46 -3.94 6.52
N MET A 33 -8.47 -3.56 7.29
CA MET A 33 -9.29 -2.39 7.01
C MET A 33 -8.65 -1.13 7.61
N VAL A 34 -8.45 -0.11 6.78
CA VAL A 34 -7.82 1.16 7.16
C VAL A 34 -8.77 2.31 6.84
N SER A 35 -9.11 3.10 7.85
CA SER A 35 -9.92 4.30 7.73
C SER A 35 -9.24 5.56 8.28
N ASP A 36 -8.10 5.41 8.94
CA ASP A 36 -7.35 6.52 9.52
C ASP A 36 -5.86 6.15 9.67
N ASN A 37 -4.96 7.12 9.41
CA ASN A 37 -3.51 6.91 9.52
C ASN A 37 -3.08 6.48 10.93
N SER A 38 -3.76 6.96 11.98
CA SER A 38 -3.41 6.63 13.36
C SER A 38 -3.67 5.18 13.75
N GLN A 39 -4.38 4.41 12.94
CA GLN A 39 -4.54 2.97 13.10
C GLN A 39 -3.23 2.22 12.86
N LEU A 40 -2.34 2.77 12.03
CA LEU A 40 -1.09 2.16 11.58
C LEU A 40 0.12 2.53 12.44
N GLY A 41 -0.08 2.84 13.73
CA GLY A 41 0.96 3.21 14.67
C GLY A 41 1.30 4.71 14.65
N ASP A 42 2.41 5.06 15.28
CA ASP A 42 2.82 6.47 15.46
C ASP A 42 2.91 7.21 14.12
N THR A 43 2.16 8.31 14.02
CA THR A 43 2.07 9.13 12.81
C THR A 43 3.29 10.02 12.57
N HIS A 44 4.22 10.15 13.55
CA HIS A 44 5.47 10.91 13.39
C HIS A 44 6.54 10.16 12.60
N TYR A 45 6.34 8.87 12.36
CA TYR A 45 7.27 8.03 11.63
C TYR A 45 6.59 7.40 10.42
N ASN A 46 7.18 7.57 9.25
CA ASN A 46 6.72 6.92 8.02
C ASN A 46 7.08 5.44 8.06
N ARG A 47 6.26 4.64 8.74
CA ARG A 47 6.44 3.19 8.80
C ARG A 47 5.67 2.51 7.69
N GLN A 48 6.33 1.55 7.05
CA GLN A 48 5.73 0.82 5.92
C GLN A 48 4.55 -0.05 6.37
N VAL A 49 3.62 -0.24 5.44
CA VAL A 49 2.75 -1.40 5.41
C VAL A 49 3.36 -2.40 4.44
N ILE A 50 3.54 -3.65 4.87
CA ILE A 50 4.32 -4.66 4.16
C ILE A 50 3.44 -5.87 3.85
N PHE A 51 3.36 -6.27 2.58
CA PHE A 51 2.79 -7.54 2.17
C PHE A 51 3.88 -8.63 2.25
N THR A 52 3.65 -9.69 3.05
CA THR A 52 4.72 -10.61 3.49
C THR A 52 4.55 -12.07 3.13
N ASP A 53 3.40 -12.53 2.64
CA ASP A 53 3.15 -13.94 2.36
C ASP A 53 2.49 -14.15 0.98
N ASN A 54 3.03 -15.06 0.19
CA ASN A 54 2.53 -15.47 -1.13
C ASN A 54 1.59 -16.69 -1.08
N GLN A 55 1.33 -17.23 0.09
CA GLN A 55 0.55 -18.47 0.22
C GLN A 55 -0.96 -18.21 0.38
N GLN A 56 -1.32 -16.99 0.77
CA GLN A 56 -2.69 -16.58 1.03
C GLN A 56 -2.94 -15.17 0.52
N GLU A 57 -4.20 -14.86 0.27
CA GLU A 57 -4.60 -13.52 -0.14
C GLU A 57 -4.35 -12.51 0.99
N SER A 58 -3.71 -11.41 0.65
CA SER A 58 -3.38 -10.32 1.57
C SER A 58 -3.94 -9.02 1.01
N VAL A 59 -4.89 -8.41 1.71
CA VAL A 59 -5.61 -7.23 1.27
C VAL A 59 -5.45 -6.08 2.28
N MET A 60 -5.16 -4.89 1.79
CA MET A 60 -5.37 -3.64 2.50
C MET A 60 -6.59 -2.93 1.90
N GLU A 61 -7.70 -2.90 2.65
CA GLU A 61 -8.93 -2.22 2.25
C GLU A 61 -8.97 -0.82 2.87
N ILE A 62 -9.05 0.21 2.04
CA ILE A 62 -9.06 1.62 2.47
C ILE A 62 -10.47 2.16 2.30
N THR A 63 -11.11 2.47 3.42
CA THR A 63 -12.55 2.78 3.50
C THR A 63 -12.86 4.26 3.70
N SER A 64 -11.84 5.11 3.84
CA SER A 64 -11.96 6.56 3.98
C SER A 64 -10.76 7.26 3.36
N ASP A 65 -10.86 8.57 3.16
CA ASP A 65 -9.73 9.38 2.71
C ASP A 65 -8.63 9.36 3.78
N VAL A 66 -7.63 8.51 3.58
CA VAL A 66 -6.47 8.39 4.46
C VAL A 66 -5.32 9.17 3.86
N ASP A 67 -4.85 10.18 4.57
CA ASP A 67 -3.61 10.88 4.28
C ASP A 67 -2.55 10.36 5.25
N THR A 68 -1.58 9.61 4.73
CA THR A 68 -0.52 9.03 5.55
C THR A 68 0.65 9.97 5.76
N ARG A 69 0.64 11.16 5.17
CA ARG A 69 1.73 12.14 5.30
C ARG A 69 1.90 12.56 6.74
N SER A 70 3.10 12.47 7.24
CA SER A 70 3.43 12.74 8.64
C SER A 70 4.49 13.82 8.80
N ASP A 71 5.17 14.23 7.74
CA ASP A 71 6.23 15.24 7.78
C ASP A 71 5.92 16.48 6.93
N ALA A 72 6.71 17.54 7.15
CA ALA A 72 6.57 18.81 6.43
C ALA A 72 6.93 18.70 4.93
N ALA A 73 7.59 17.63 4.52
CA ALA A 73 7.92 17.35 3.12
C ALA A 73 6.78 16.62 2.39
N GLY A 74 5.76 16.16 3.14
CA GLY A 74 4.60 15.49 2.58
C GLY A 74 4.82 14.02 2.23
N HIS A 75 5.90 13.41 2.74
CA HIS A 75 6.14 11.98 2.55
C HIS A 75 5.11 11.17 3.33
N GLY A 76 4.47 10.22 2.66
CA GLY A 76 3.52 9.29 3.27
C GLY A 76 4.17 8.00 3.75
N ARG A 77 3.38 7.13 4.36
CA ARG A 77 3.80 5.74 4.62
C ARG A 77 3.98 5.02 3.30
N ASP A 78 5.06 4.26 3.20
CA ASP A 78 5.33 3.44 2.03
C ASP A 78 4.57 2.11 2.09
N ILE A 79 4.28 1.57 0.92
CA ILE A 79 3.79 0.21 0.74
C ILE A 79 4.98 -0.62 0.27
N GLU A 80 5.40 -1.61 1.05
CA GLU A 80 6.52 -2.47 0.71
C GLU A 80 6.03 -3.84 0.26
N MET A 81 6.54 -4.29 -0.87
CA MET A 81 6.22 -5.59 -1.44
C MET A 81 7.28 -6.60 -1.07
N ARG A 82 6.87 -7.70 -0.44
CA ARG A 82 7.67 -8.93 -0.28
C ARG A 82 6.91 -10.14 -0.79
N ALA A 83 5.67 -9.93 -1.18
CA ALA A 83 4.72 -10.93 -1.63
C ALA A 83 3.66 -10.27 -2.48
N ASP A 84 2.76 -11.07 -3.07
CA ASP A 84 1.55 -10.56 -3.70
C ASP A 84 0.70 -9.81 -2.69
N GLY A 85 0.09 -8.72 -3.12
CA GLY A 85 -0.79 -7.92 -2.27
C GLY A 85 -1.85 -7.18 -3.08
N GLU A 86 -2.98 -6.94 -2.42
CA GLU A 86 -4.06 -6.16 -2.97
C GLU A 86 -4.26 -4.89 -2.14
N VAL A 87 -4.44 -3.76 -2.83
CA VAL A 87 -4.90 -2.50 -2.25
C VAL A 87 -6.27 -2.18 -2.85
N ALA A 88 -7.32 -2.42 -2.04
CA ALA A 88 -8.68 -2.08 -2.38
C ALA A 88 -9.01 -0.70 -1.84
N VAL A 89 -9.49 0.21 -2.70
CA VAL A 89 -9.88 1.56 -2.31
C VAL A 89 -11.35 1.76 -2.62
N ASP A 90 -12.15 2.05 -1.59
CA ASP A 90 -13.60 2.19 -1.73
C ASP A 90 -14.00 3.30 -2.69
N ALA A 91 -15.18 3.17 -3.29
CA ALA A 91 -15.71 4.18 -4.20
C ALA A 91 -15.83 5.55 -3.53
N GLY A 92 -15.33 6.59 -4.20
CA GLY A 92 -15.34 7.97 -3.69
C GLY A 92 -14.23 8.27 -2.67
N VAL A 93 -13.37 7.32 -2.37
CA VAL A 93 -12.20 7.49 -1.49
C VAL A 93 -10.99 7.91 -2.30
N ASP A 94 -10.31 8.97 -1.85
CA ASP A 94 -8.99 9.41 -2.35
C ASP A 94 -7.97 9.29 -1.21
N THR A 95 -7.04 8.35 -1.34
CA THR A 95 -6.04 8.08 -0.30
C THR A 95 -4.63 8.39 -0.80
N GLN A 96 -3.79 8.97 0.08
CA GLN A 96 -2.42 9.39 -0.24
C GLN A 96 -1.41 8.58 0.57
N TRP A 97 -0.47 7.95 -0.14
CA TRP A 97 0.59 7.12 0.40
C TRP A 97 1.95 7.60 -0.12
N GLY A 98 3.03 7.12 0.50
CA GLY A 98 4.39 7.40 0.04
C GLY A 98 4.73 6.70 -1.26
N ALA A 99 5.73 5.84 -1.23
CA ALA A 99 6.18 5.08 -2.39
C ALA A 99 5.68 3.64 -2.38
N LEU A 100 5.70 3.00 -3.54
CA LEU A 100 5.66 1.56 -3.66
C LEU A 100 7.10 1.03 -3.67
N MET A 101 7.49 0.34 -2.60
CA MET A 101 8.88 -0.02 -2.31
C MET A 101 9.18 -1.48 -2.62
N ALA A 102 10.42 -1.73 -3.03
CA ALA A 102 11.00 -3.06 -3.07
C ALA A 102 11.22 -3.62 -1.66
N ASP A 103 11.41 -4.93 -1.59
CA ASP A 103 11.79 -5.61 -0.35
C ASP A 103 13.06 -5.02 0.28
N SER A 104 12.90 -4.32 1.38
CA SER A 104 13.99 -3.68 2.12
C SER A 104 14.86 -4.68 2.90
N SER A 105 14.47 -5.94 2.98
CA SER A 105 15.26 -7.00 3.63
C SER A 105 16.49 -7.42 2.82
N GLY A 106 16.54 -7.04 1.54
CA GLY A 106 17.59 -7.45 0.60
C GLY A 106 17.46 -8.89 0.10
N GLN A 107 16.31 -9.53 0.33
CA GLN A 107 16.02 -10.88 -0.18
C GLN A 107 15.38 -10.86 -1.58
N HIS A 108 15.09 -9.66 -2.11
CA HIS A 108 14.44 -9.47 -3.41
C HIS A 108 13.13 -10.26 -3.56
N GLN A 109 12.35 -10.34 -2.49
CA GLN A 109 11.10 -11.10 -2.46
C GLN A 109 10.00 -10.44 -3.29
N ASP A 110 10.15 -9.17 -3.63
CA ASP A 110 9.23 -8.46 -4.52
C ASP A 110 9.41 -8.85 -6.01
N GLU A 111 10.54 -9.46 -6.37
CA GLU A 111 10.72 -10.00 -7.72
C GLU A 111 9.72 -11.13 -7.97
N GLY A 112 8.87 -10.94 -8.99
CA GLY A 112 7.81 -11.90 -9.34
C GLY A 112 6.53 -11.80 -8.53
N SER A 113 6.47 -10.90 -7.54
CA SER A 113 5.21 -10.57 -6.86
C SER A 113 4.38 -9.58 -7.68
N THR A 114 3.11 -9.42 -7.29
CA THR A 114 2.16 -8.54 -7.95
C THR A 114 1.44 -7.67 -6.93
N LEU A 115 1.43 -6.36 -7.16
CA LEU A 115 0.48 -5.46 -6.51
C LEU A 115 -0.76 -5.33 -7.39
N THR A 116 -1.93 -5.62 -6.84
CA THR A 116 -3.21 -5.39 -7.50
C THR A 116 -3.95 -4.24 -6.82
N LYS A 117 -4.29 -3.20 -7.59
CA LYS A 117 -5.17 -2.10 -7.17
C LYS A 117 -6.58 -2.40 -7.62
N THR A 118 -7.49 -2.55 -6.67
CA THR A 118 -8.92 -2.77 -6.89
C THR A 118 -9.77 -1.66 -6.24
N GLY A 119 -11.09 -1.77 -6.38
CA GLY A 119 -12.03 -0.78 -5.89
C GLY A 119 -12.01 0.53 -6.68
N ALA A 120 -13.14 1.22 -6.73
CA ALA A 120 -13.37 2.36 -7.63
C ALA A 120 -12.71 3.68 -7.19
N GLY A 121 -12.10 3.71 -6.00
CA GLY A 121 -11.42 4.90 -5.47
C GLY A 121 -10.01 5.11 -6.03
N THR A 122 -9.36 6.16 -5.57
CA THR A 122 -8.02 6.58 -6.01
C THR A 122 -6.95 6.23 -4.97
N LEU A 123 -5.91 5.53 -5.40
CA LEU A 123 -4.64 5.40 -4.68
C LEU A 123 -3.64 6.38 -5.27
N GLU A 124 -3.20 7.36 -4.50
CA GLU A 124 -2.19 8.32 -4.90
C GLU A 124 -0.85 7.99 -4.22
N LEU A 125 0.20 7.85 -5.04
CA LEU A 125 1.57 7.69 -4.57
C LEU A 125 2.30 9.03 -4.68
N THR A 126 2.86 9.49 -3.58
CA THR A 126 3.45 10.84 -3.43
C THR A 126 4.97 10.85 -3.54
N ALA A 127 5.59 9.68 -3.71
CA ALA A 127 7.04 9.54 -3.86
C ALA A 127 7.40 8.48 -4.90
N SER A 128 8.61 8.61 -5.48
CA SER A 128 9.14 7.64 -6.44
C SER A 128 9.38 6.28 -5.78
N GLY A 129 8.89 5.22 -6.44
CA GLY A 129 8.99 3.85 -5.95
C GLY A 129 10.30 3.16 -6.31
N THR A 130 10.51 2.00 -5.71
CA THR A 130 11.65 1.12 -6.02
C THR A 130 11.22 -0.32 -6.29
N THR A 131 9.93 -0.62 -6.24
CA THR A 131 9.43 -1.99 -6.44
C THR A 131 9.80 -2.57 -7.80
N GLN A 132 10.10 -3.84 -7.82
CA GLN A 132 10.29 -4.66 -9.03
C GLN A 132 9.07 -5.56 -9.29
N SER A 133 8.04 -5.47 -8.44
CA SER A 133 6.79 -6.20 -8.62
C SER A 133 6.07 -5.80 -9.91
N ALA A 134 5.25 -6.70 -10.42
CA ALA A 134 4.22 -6.32 -11.39
C ALA A 134 3.15 -5.46 -10.72
N VAL A 135 2.58 -4.51 -11.45
CA VAL A 135 1.49 -3.67 -10.96
C VAL A 135 0.28 -3.84 -11.87
N ARG A 136 -0.86 -4.16 -11.27
CA ARG A 136 -2.14 -4.29 -11.94
C ARG A 136 -3.13 -3.28 -11.38
N VAL A 137 -3.71 -2.46 -12.23
CA VAL A 137 -4.81 -1.56 -11.88
C VAL A 137 -6.07 -2.15 -12.48
N GLU A 138 -6.85 -2.85 -11.68
CA GLU A 138 -8.06 -3.54 -12.14
C GLU A 138 -9.28 -2.63 -12.10
N GLU A 139 -9.37 -1.78 -11.07
CA GLU A 139 -10.46 -0.82 -10.90
C GLU A 139 -9.96 0.52 -10.36
N GLY A 140 -10.74 1.58 -10.60
CA GLY A 140 -10.48 2.92 -10.09
C GLY A 140 -9.20 3.54 -10.65
N THR A 141 -8.49 4.28 -9.83
CA THR A 141 -7.32 5.06 -10.27
C THR A 141 -6.09 4.76 -9.41
N LEU A 142 -4.97 4.49 -10.07
CA LEU A 142 -3.63 4.63 -9.50
C LEU A 142 -3.02 5.93 -10.03
N LYS A 143 -2.69 6.84 -9.13
CA LYS A 143 -2.17 8.16 -9.46
C LYS A 143 -0.79 8.37 -8.83
N GLY A 144 0.11 9.02 -9.55
CA GLY A 144 1.37 9.51 -9.02
C GLY A 144 1.40 11.03 -8.98
N ASP A 145 1.80 11.58 -7.86
CA ASP A 145 2.00 13.02 -7.70
C ASP A 145 3.40 13.49 -8.18
N VAL A 146 4.26 12.51 -8.43
CA VAL A 146 5.62 12.72 -8.96
C VAL A 146 5.84 11.90 -10.22
N ALA A 147 6.83 12.29 -11.02
CA ALA A 147 7.30 11.44 -12.11
C ALA A 147 7.89 10.13 -11.55
N ASP A 148 7.89 9.10 -12.37
CA ASP A 148 8.57 7.83 -12.07
C ASP A 148 8.11 7.15 -10.77
N ILE A 149 6.80 7.07 -10.52
CA ILE A 149 6.26 6.34 -9.36
C ILE A 149 6.52 4.83 -9.45
N LEU A 150 6.72 4.29 -10.64
CA LEU A 150 6.97 2.87 -10.91
C LEU A 150 8.20 2.65 -11.81
N PRO A 151 9.39 3.24 -11.51
CA PRO A 151 10.52 3.23 -12.44
C PRO A 151 11.12 1.84 -12.68
N TYR A 152 10.93 0.91 -11.77
CA TYR A 152 11.52 -0.44 -11.80
C TYR A 152 10.46 -1.55 -11.85
N ALA A 153 9.17 -1.23 -11.85
CA ALA A 153 8.11 -2.23 -11.92
C ALA A 153 8.32 -3.15 -13.14
N SER A 154 8.20 -4.46 -12.94
CA SER A 154 8.43 -5.44 -13.98
C SER A 154 7.40 -5.37 -15.11
N SER A 155 6.19 -4.94 -14.79
CA SER A 155 5.12 -4.64 -15.73
C SER A 155 4.06 -3.74 -15.11
N LEU A 156 3.31 -3.04 -15.96
CA LEU A 156 2.10 -2.32 -15.59
C LEU A 156 0.96 -2.79 -16.49
N TRP A 157 -0.12 -3.25 -15.88
CA TRP A 157 -1.37 -3.57 -16.56
C TRP A 157 -2.50 -2.69 -16.04
N VAL A 158 -3.30 -2.15 -16.95
CA VAL A 158 -4.47 -1.32 -16.60
C VAL A 158 -5.70 -1.94 -17.27
N GLY A 159 -6.67 -2.32 -16.48
CA GLY A 159 -7.90 -2.97 -16.91
C GLY A 159 -8.90 -2.02 -17.55
N ASP A 160 -9.96 -2.60 -18.12
CA ASP A 160 -11.03 -1.84 -18.73
C ASP A 160 -11.73 -0.95 -17.68
N GLY A 161 -11.78 0.36 -17.94
CA GLY A 161 -12.40 1.33 -17.05
C GLY A 161 -11.50 1.78 -15.89
N ALA A 162 -10.34 1.14 -15.69
CA ALA A 162 -9.33 1.61 -14.73
C ALA A 162 -8.46 2.73 -15.32
N THR A 163 -7.79 3.48 -14.46
CA THR A 163 -6.98 4.63 -14.85
C THR A 163 -5.62 4.59 -14.17
N PHE A 164 -4.58 4.89 -14.95
CA PHE A 164 -3.24 5.18 -14.42
C PHE A 164 -2.82 6.58 -14.83
N VAL A 165 -2.39 7.40 -13.85
CA VAL A 165 -1.95 8.79 -14.06
C VAL A 165 -0.61 9.00 -13.38
N THR A 166 0.35 9.58 -14.11
CA THR A 166 1.62 10.03 -13.53
C THR A 166 1.67 11.54 -13.44
N GLY A 167 2.30 12.07 -12.42
CA GLY A 167 2.68 13.48 -12.31
C GLY A 167 3.67 13.86 -13.42
N ALA A 168 3.67 15.11 -13.77
CA ALA A 168 4.59 15.69 -14.76
C ALA A 168 5.91 16.08 -14.08
#